data_bda75d9415afcbda2b1ff241a881cc27
#
_entry.id   bda75d9415afcbda2b1ff241a881cc27
#
_cell.length_a   1.000
_cell.length_b   1.000
_cell.length_c   1.000
_cell.angle_alpha   90.00
_cell.angle_beta   90.00
_cell.angle_gamma   90.00
#
_symmetry.space_group_name_H-M   'P 1'
#
loop_
_entity.id
_entity.type
_entity.pdbx_description
1 polymer ?
#
loop_
_entity_poly.entity_id
_entity_poly.type
_entity_poly.pdbx_seq_one_letter_code
_entity_poly.pdbx_strand_id
1 'polypeptide(L)'
;MRIFEQELAIDLGTANTVIFQNGQKVLDEPSIVALDAKTGNVLAIGSEAKVMDGKVNPGILTVCPLGDGVISDFDAAEKMIIGFVKKIGVGKRHIFTPNLRIVVGIPCGSTKVEIRAVRDSVEHAGGRDVYLVYEPMASALGIGLNINEAKGNMLVDIGGGTTEIAVMSILAEWLSRRVSAWPEMSSQRISRNICAHSTMS
;
A
#
# COMPACT_ATOMS: atom_id res chain seq x y z
N MET A 1 8.46 8.45 -28.70
CA MET A 1 8.13 7.05 -28.36
C MET A 1 9.20 6.59 -27.39
N ARG A 2 8.86 6.58 -26.07
CA ARG A 2 9.80 6.19 -25.01
C ARG A 2 9.82 4.66 -24.92
N ILE A 3 10.82 4.05 -25.52
CA ILE A 3 10.89 2.60 -25.76
C ILE A 3 11.25 1.78 -24.52
N PHE A 4 11.57 2.41 -23.38
CA PHE A 4 12.08 1.73 -22.17
C PHE A 4 11.55 2.34 -20.85
N GLU A 5 10.25 2.62 -20.76
CA GLU A 5 9.63 2.94 -19.47
C GLU A 5 8.82 1.74 -18.99
N GLN A 6 9.04 1.32 -17.74
CA GLN A 6 8.18 0.39 -17.03
C GLN A 6 7.44 1.15 -15.95
N GLU A 7 6.13 0.94 -15.87
CA GLU A 7 5.28 1.60 -14.89
C GLU A 7 4.73 0.56 -13.91
N LEU A 8 4.90 0.84 -12.63
CA LEU A 8 4.30 0.08 -11.54
C LEU A 8 3.37 0.96 -10.72
N ALA A 9 2.25 0.41 -10.31
CA ALA A 9 1.43 0.98 -9.25
C ALA A 9 1.44 0.00 -8.07
N ILE A 10 1.78 0.49 -6.88
CA ILE A 10 1.90 -0.31 -5.67
C ILE A 10 0.88 0.19 -4.66
N ASP A 11 0.03 -0.71 -4.19
CA ASP A 11 -0.82 -0.54 -3.03
C ASP A 11 -0.17 -1.29 -1.85
N LEU A 12 0.30 -0.53 -0.86
CA LEU A 12 0.97 -1.06 0.34
C LEU A 12 -0.05 -1.26 1.46
N GLY A 13 -0.97 -2.21 1.30
CA GLY A 13 -1.97 -2.49 2.32
C GLY A 13 -1.41 -3.24 3.54
N THR A 14 -2.03 -3.02 4.71
CA THR A 14 -1.65 -3.68 5.97
C THR A 14 -1.72 -5.22 5.87
N ALA A 15 -2.75 -5.76 5.21
CA ALA A 15 -2.90 -7.20 5.04
C ALA A 15 -2.16 -7.73 3.82
N ASN A 16 -2.34 -7.10 2.67
CA ASN A 16 -1.76 -7.50 1.40
C ASN A 16 -1.14 -6.31 0.68
N THR A 17 -0.04 -6.57 -0.01
CA THR A 17 0.55 -5.65 -1.00
C THR A 17 0.13 -6.10 -2.39
N VAL A 18 -0.40 -5.16 -3.18
CA VAL A 18 -0.83 -5.41 -4.57
C VAL A 18 0.03 -4.58 -5.51
N ILE A 19 0.53 -5.20 -6.58
CA ILE A 19 1.30 -4.49 -7.60
C ILE A 19 0.65 -4.68 -8.97
N PHE A 20 0.46 -3.57 -9.65
CA PHE A 20 0.05 -3.52 -11.05
C PHE A 20 1.22 -3.10 -11.92
N GLN A 21 1.36 -3.73 -13.07
CA GLN A 21 2.31 -3.35 -14.11
C GLN A 21 1.54 -3.10 -15.41
N ASN A 22 1.67 -1.91 -15.97
CA ASN A 22 0.97 -1.53 -17.21
C ASN A 22 -0.56 -1.82 -17.15
N GLY A 23 -1.19 -1.55 -16.01
CA GLY A 23 -2.62 -1.77 -15.78
C GLY A 23 -3.04 -3.22 -15.49
N GLN A 24 -2.12 -4.17 -15.44
CA GLN A 24 -2.40 -5.56 -15.09
C GLN A 24 -1.87 -5.89 -13.70
N LYS A 25 -2.68 -6.58 -12.88
CA LYS A 25 -2.25 -7.07 -11.56
C LYS A 25 -1.20 -8.17 -11.76
N VAL A 26 0.02 -7.91 -11.29
CA VAL A 26 1.16 -8.83 -11.41
C VAL A 26 1.57 -9.44 -10.07
N LEU A 27 1.13 -8.86 -8.96
CA LEU A 27 1.39 -9.37 -7.62
C LEU A 27 0.21 -9.06 -6.70
N ASP A 28 -0.15 -10.02 -5.85
CA ASP A 28 -1.12 -9.89 -4.77
C ASP A 28 -0.66 -10.85 -3.67
N GLU A 29 0.04 -10.31 -2.68
CA GLU A 29 0.77 -11.10 -1.68
C GLU A 29 0.56 -10.53 -0.28
N PRO A 30 0.52 -11.36 0.76
CA PRO A 30 0.50 -10.87 2.14
C PRO A 30 1.67 -9.92 2.44
N SER A 31 1.40 -8.85 3.19
CA SER A 31 2.40 -7.87 3.62
C SER A 31 3.20 -8.38 4.81
N ILE A 32 4.03 -9.39 4.57
CA ILE A 32 4.85 -10.05 5.59
C ILE A 32 6.21 -10.46 5.03
N VAL A 33 7.23 -10.40 5.88
CA VAL A 33 8.59 -10.83 5.58
C VAL A 33 9.08 -11.79 6.67
N ALA A 34 9.77 -12.84 6.27
CA ALA A 34 10.49 -13.73 7.16
C ALA A 34 11.99 -13.43 7.09
N LEU A 35 12.60 -13.18 8.24
CA LEU A 35 13.99 -12.82 8.39
C LEU A 35 14.73 -13.91 9.19
N ASP A 36 16.00 -14.13 8.89
CA ASP A 36 16.89 -14.84 9.78
C ASP A 36 17.10 -14.04 11.06
N ALA A 37 16.78 -14.62 12.21
CA ALA A 37 16.78 -13.91 13.49
C ALA A 37 18.18 -13.45 13.93
N LYS A 38 19.26 -14.04 13.41
CA LYS A 38 20.65 -13.70 13.76
C LYS A 38 21.24 -12.67 12.81
N THR A 39 20.99 -12.84 11.51
CA THR A 39 21.63 -12.02 10.48
C THR A 39 20.74 -10.91 9.94
N GLY A 40 19.40 -10.97 10.18
CA GLY A 40 18.44 -10.04 9.61
C GLY A 40 18.24 -10.20 8.09
N ASN A 41 18.81 -11.25 7.49
CA ASN A 41 18.64 -11.51 6.06
C ASN A 41 17.23 -12.00 5.73
N VAL A 42 16.74 -11.63 4.55
CA VAL A 42 15.43 -12.08 4.06
C VAL A 42 15.48 -13.55 3.70
N LEU A 43 14.62 -14.35 4.33
CA LEU A 43 14.44 -15.77 4.03
C LEU A 43 13.26 -15.98 3.06
N ALA A 44 12.17 -15.26 3.28
CA ALA A 44 10.97 -15.34 2.45
C ALA A 44 10.16 -14.04 2.53
N ILE A 45 9.26 -13.82 1.55
CA ILE A 45 8.33 -12.70 1.51
C ILE A 45 6.95 -13.17 1.08
N GLY A 46 5.90 -12.42 1.46
CA GLY A 46 4.55 -12.67 1.01
C GLY A 46 4.03 -14.05 1.46
N SER A 47 3.42 -14.77 0.55
CA SER A 47 2.81 -16.08 0.83
C SER A 47 3.79 -17.09 1.41
N GLU A 48 5.05 -17.08 0.97
CA GLU A 48 6.10 -17.97 1.50
C GLU A 48 6.42 -17.63 2.96
N ALA A 49 6.56 -16.33 3.30
CA ALA A 49 6.76 -15.88 4.67
C ALA A 49 5.53 -16.18 5.55
N LYS A 50 4.32 -16.04 5.01
CA LYS A 50 3.07 -16.33 5.71
C LYS A 50 2.97 -17.80 6.13
N VAL A 51 3.48 -18.72 5.34
CA VAL A 51 3.56 -20.15 5.72
C VAL A 51 4.47 -20.39 6.92
N MET A 52 5.47 -19.53 7.14
CA MET A 52 6.40 -19.62 8.27
C MET A 52 5.87 -18.94 9.53
N ASP A 53 4.89 -18.05 9.39
CA ASP A 53 4.30 -17.29 10.48
C ASP A 53 3.64 -18.20 11.52
N GLY A 54 3.87 -17.91 12.80
CA GLY A 54 3.36 -18.72 13.91
C GLY A 54 4.01 -20.08 14.10
N LYS A 55 4.98 -20.49 13.29
CA LYS A 55 5.72 -21.72 13.48
C LYS A 55 6.90 -21.50 14.42
N VAL A 56 7.03 -22.36 15.41
CA VAL A 56 8.10 -22.27 16.43
C VAL A 56 9.42 -22.68 15.81
N ASN A 57 10.14 -21.69 15.24
CA ASN A 57 11.53 -21.82 14.85
C ASN A 57 12.30 -20.60 15.36
N PRO A 58 13.15 -20.75 16.41
CA PRO A 58 13.85 -19.60 17.02
C PRO A 58 14.84 -18.92 16.07
N GLY A 59 15.15 -19.51 14.93
CA GLY A 59 16.01 -18.93 13.91
C GLY A 59 15.26 -18.05 12.89
N ILE A 60 13.94 -17.99 12.92
CA ILE A 60 13.12 -17.25 11.97
C ILE A 60 12.26 -16.21 12.70
N LEU A 61 12.34 -14.97 12.25
CA LEU A 61 11.50 -13.87 12.71
C LEU A 61 10.56 -13.47 11.57
N THR A 62 9.26 -13.60 11.76
CA THR A 62 8.25 -13.06 10.84
C THR A 62 7.82 -11.68 11.29
N VAL A 63 7.79 -10.73 10.35
CA VAL A 63 7.45 -9.33 10.59
C VAL A 63 6.38 -8.89 9.60
N CYS A 64 5.27 -8.33 10.10
CA CYS A 64 4.31 -7.56 9.31
C CYS A 64 4.72 -6.09 9.38
N PRO A 65 5.38 -5.55 8.36
CA PRO A 65 6.01 -4.24 8.45
C PRO A 65 5.01 -3.08 8.38
N LEU A 66 3.75 -3.38 8.06
CA LEU A 66 2.67 -2.42 7.95
C LEU A 66 1.64 -2.70 9.04
N GLY A 67 1.31 -1.70 9.84
CA GLY A 67 0.29 -1.75 10.88
C GLY A 67 -0.56 -0.49 10.84
N ASP A 68 -1.87 -0.63 10.95
CA ASP A 68 -2.81 0.49 10.98
C ASP A 68 -2.63 1.49 9.80
N GLY A 69 -2.30 0.95 8.61
CA GLY A 69 -2.07 1.73 7.39
C GLY A 69 -0.73 2.47 7.32
N VAL A 70 0.15 2.30 8.30
CA VAL A 70 1.45 2.96 8.35
C VAL A 70 2.60 1.96 8.44
N ILE A 71 3.80 2.41 8.07
CA ILE A 71 5.01 1.58 8.24
C ILE A 71 5.39 1.58 9.72
N SER A 72 5.30 0.41 10.34
CA SER A 72 5.73 0.16 11.72
C SER A 72 7.19 -0.29 11.83
N ASP A 73 7.71 -0.94 10.77
CA ASP A 73 9.10 -1.39 10.66
C ASP A 73 9.64 -1.03 9.27
N PHE A 74 10.47 0.02 9.21
CA PHE A 74 11.00 0.57 7.96
C PHE A 74 11.97 -0.40 7.26
N ASP A 75 12.83 -1.08 8.00
CA ASP A 75 13.80 -2.02 7.45
C ASP A 75 13.10 -3.24 6.85
N ALA A 76 12.12 -3.78 7.55
CA ALA A 76 11.32 -4.89 7.06
C ALA A 76 10.46 -4.49 5.85
N ALA A 77 9.87 -3.27 5.85
CA ALA A 77 9.08 -2.75 4.73
C ALA A 77 9.95 -2.57 3.47
N GLU A 78 11.13 -1.98 3.60
CA GLU A 78 12.08 -1.83 2.51
C GLU A 78 12.47 -3.18 1.91
N LYS A 79 12.85 -4.14 2.76
CA LYS A 79 13.19 -5.51 2.34
C LYS A 79 12.03 -6.19 1.61
N MET A 80 10.80 -6.01 2.10
CA MET A 80 9.59 -6.56 1.48
C MET A 80 9.36 -5.94 0.10
N ILE A 81 9.39 -4.62 -0.03
CA ILE A 81 9.19 -3.91 -1.30
C ILE A 81 10.24 -4.33 -2.32
N ILE A 82 11.52 -4.31 -1.94
CA ILE A 82 12.63 -4.77 -2.79
C ILE A 82 12.40 -6.21 -3.24
N GLY A 83 11.97 -7.08 -2.33
CA GLY A 83 11.68 -8.47 -2.61
C GLY A 83 10.54 -8.64 -3.61
N PHE A 84 9.45 -7.90 -3.46
CA PHE A 84 8.31 -7.95 -4.39
C PHE A 84 8.67 -7.41 -5.78
N VAL A 85 9.38 -6.29 -5.86
CA VAL A 85 9.87 -5.75 -7.15
C VAL A 85 10.79 -6.75 -7.85
N LYS A 86 11.67 -7.45 -7.12
CA LYS A 86 12.49 -8.52 -7.69
C LYS A 86 11.66 -9.73 -8.14
N LYS A 87 10.62 -10.11 -7.39
CA LYS A 87 9.74 -11.26 -7.68
C LYS A 87 9.00 -11.08 -9.01
N ILE A 88 8.53 -9.88 -9.31
CA ILE A 88 7.86 -9.56 -10.59
C ILE A 88 8.84 -9.43 -11.76
N GLY A 89 10.15 -9.56 -11.50
CA GLY A 89 11.17 -9.58 -12.54
C GLY A 89 11.53 -8.23 -13.15
N VAL A 90 11.06 -7.15 -12.53
CA VAL A 90 11.42 -5.78 -12.91
C VAL A 90 12.82 -5.46 -12.37
N GLY A 91 13.66 -4.82 -13.19
CA GLY A 91 15.04 -4.48 -12.78
C GLY A 91 16.07 -5.59 -13.00
N LYS A 92 15.73 -6.69 -13.65
CA LYS A 92 16.76 -7.64 -14.13
C LYS A 92 17.66 -6.89 -15.10
N ARG A 93 18.96 -6.84 -14.77
CA ARG A 93 20.03 -6.19 -15.54
C ARG A 93 20.01 -6.64 -16.99
N HIS A 94 19.30 -5.90 -17.84
CA HIS A 94 19.62 -5.80 -19.23
C HIS A 94 20.65 -4.66 -19.40
N ILE A 95 21.43 -4.70 -20.48
CA ILE A 95 22.42 -3.66 -20.83
C ILE A 95 21.78 -2.26 -20.89
N PHE A 96 20.46 -2.19 -21.03
CA PHE A 96 19.62 -1.01 -20.90
C PHE A 96 18.56 -1.28 -19.81
N THR A 97 18.81 -0.83 -18.57
CA THR A 97 17.79 -0.85 -17.52
C THR A 97 16.67 0.14 -17.90
N PRO A 98 15.43 -0.30 -18.07
CA PRO A 98 14.34 0.61 -18.33
C PRO A 98 14.17 1.58 -17.17
N ASN A 99 13.74 2.80 -17.47
CA ASN A 99 13.39 3.77 -16.45
C ASN A 99 12.15 3.27 -15.71
N LEU A 100 12.29 2.97 -14.42
CA LEU A 100 11.20 2.42 -13.62
C LEU A 100 10.45 3.56 -12.94
N ARG A 101 9.23 3.82 -13.42
CA ARG A 101 8.30 4.75 -12.80
C ARG A 101 7.40 3.98 -11.83
N ILE A 102 7.32 4.44 -10.59
CA ILE A 102 6.50 3.79 -9.57
C ILE A 102 5.53 4.81 -8.97
N VAL A 103 4.25 4.47 -8.95
CA VAL A 103 3.21 5.17 -8.21
C VAL A 103 2.87 4.35 -6.98
N VAL A 104 2.85 4.97 -5.80
CA VAL A 104 2.53 4.28 -4.54
C VAL A 104 1.39 4.97 -3.84
N GLY A 105 0.40 4.18 -3.40
CA GLY A 105 -0.65 4.62 -2.50
C GLY A 105 -0.08 4.94 -1.12
N ILE A 106 -0.53 6.04 -0.53
CA ILE A 106 -0.22 6.41 0.86
C ILE A 106 -1.51 6.80 1.59
N PRO A 107 -1.68 6.39 2.85
CA PRO A 107 -2.82 6.81 3.65
C PRO A 107 -2.84 8.33 3.86
N CYS A 108 -4.03 8.89 3.95
CA CYS A 108 -4.20 10.33 4.20
C CYS A 108 -3.61 10.79 5.54
N GLY A 109 -3.51 9.88 6.51
CA GLY A 109 -2.96 10.14 7.84
C GLY A 109 -1.45 10.09 7.93
N SER A 110 -0.76 9.71 6.85
CA SER A 110 0.70 9.53 6.86
C SER A 110 1.46 10.80 7.27
N THR A 111 2.39 10.65 8.17
CA THR A 111 3.32 11.69 8.58
C THR A 111 4.37 11.95 7.50
N LYS A 112 5.02 13.12 7.56
CA LYS A 112 6.11 13.43 6.62
C LYS A 112 7.26 12.42 6.69
N VAL A 113 7.50 11.82 7.84
CA VAL A 113 8.54 10.79 8.05
C VAL A 113 8.17 9.51 7.32
N GLU A 114 6.92 9.05 7.48
CA GLU A 114 6.40 7.86 6.80
C GLU A 114 6.37 8.04 5.29
N ILE A 115 5.89 9.20 4.81
CA ILE A 115 5.88 9.54 3.38
C ILE A 115 7.30 9.46 2.79
N ARG A 116 8.28 10.00 3.50
CA ARG A 116 9.69 9.94 3.09
C ARG A 116 10.20 8.50 3.08
N ALA A 117 9.89 7.72 4.14
CA ALA A 117 10.33 6.34 4.24
C ALA A 117 9.77 5.46 3.11
N VAL A 118 8.48 5.61 2.76
CA VAL A 118 7.90 4.94 1.59
C VAL A 118 8.67 5.30 0.32
N ARG A 119 8.93 6.60 0.10
CA ARG A 119 9.69 7.07 -1.06
C ARG A 119 11.07 6.45 -1.12
N ASP A 120 11.84 6.56 -0.03
CA ASP A 120 13.21 6.07 0.06
C ASP A 120 13.25 4.54 -0.18
N SER A 121 12.32 3.77 0.41
CA SER A 121 12.21 2.31 0.21
C SER A 121 11.93 1.93 -1.25
N VAL A 122 11.07 2.70 -1.93
CA VAL A 122 10.73 2.46 -3.34
C VAL A 122 11.88 2.86 -4.27
N GLU A 123 12.60 3.94 -3.96
CA GLU A 123 13.82 4.33 -4.68
C GLU A 123 14.90 3.28 -4.54
N HIS A 124 15.11 2.72 -3.35
CA HIS A 124 16.04 1.61 -3.11
C HIS A 124 15.61 0.31 -3.82
N ALA A 125 14.31 0.11 -4.04
CA ALA A 125 13.82 -1.00 -4.85
C ALA A 125 14.05 -0.82 -6.36
N GLY A 126 14.59 0.34 -6.79
CA GLY A 126 14.94 0.64 -8.17
C GLY A 126 14.01 1.63 -8.85
N GLY A 127 13.06 2.22 -8.14
CA GLY A 127 12.22 3.31 -8.63
C GLY A 127 13.07 4.53 -8.95
N ARG A 128 13.00 5.01 -10.19
CA ARG A 128 13.72 6.21 -10.62
C ARG A 128 12.84 7.46 -10.55
N ASP A 129 11.58 7.28 -10.97
CA ASP A 129 10.55 8.32 -10.86
C ASP A 129 9.48 7.80 -9.88
N VAL A 130 9.47 8.29 -8.64
CA VAL A 130 8.54 7.85 -7.60
C VAL A 130 7.48 8.92 -7.36
N TYR A 131 6.23 8.54 -7.55
CA TYR A 131 5.04 9.35 -7.28
C TYR A 131 4.26 8.77 -6.13
N LEU A 132 3.86 9.61 -5.20
CA LEU A 132 3.01 9.23 -4.08
C LEU A 132 1.62 9.82 -4.28
N VAL A 133 0.60 9.01 -4.14
CA VAL A 133 -0.80 9.41 -4.28
C VAL A 133 -1.55 9.00 -3.01
N TYR A 134 -2.45 9.85 -2.53
CA TYR A 134 -3.31 9.46 -1.41
C TYR A 134 -4.29 8.37 -1.83
N GLU A 135 -4.42 7.33 -1.00
CA GLU A 135 -5.27 6.16 -1.28
C GLU A 135 -6.70 6.53 -1.66
N PRO A 136 -7.41 7.44 -0.95
CA PRO A 136 -8.76 7.82 -1.38
C PRO A 136 -8.81 8.52 -2.74
N MET A 137 -7.74 9.23 -3.13
CA MET A 137 -7.67 9.84 -4.46
C MET A 137 -7.49 8.76 -5.54
N ALA A 138 -6.62 7.78 -5.28
CA ALA A 138 -6.43 6.64 -6.19
C ALA A 138 -7.72 5.83 -6.33
N SER A 139 -8.40 5.55 -5.22
CA SER A 139 -9.68 4.83 -5.19
C SER A 139 -10.77 5.58 -5.95
N ALA A 140 -10.88 6.91 -5.76
CA ALA A 140 -11.84 7.75 -6.48
C ALA A 140 -11.63 7.71 -8.00
N LEU A 141 -10.38 7.80 -8.44
CA LEU A 141 -10.03 7.68 -9.85
C LEU A 141 -10.33 6.27 -10.38
N GLY A 142 -10.04 5.25 -9.57
CA GLY A 142 -10.28 3.85 -9.93
C GLY A 142 -11.74 3.50 -10.15
N ILE A 143 -12.66 4.08 -9.38
CA ILE A 143 -14.12 3.91 -9.56
C ILE A 143 -14.72 4.89 -10.57
N GLY A 144 -13.90 5.73 -11.22
CA GLY A 144 -14.34 6.65 -12.27
C GLY A 144 -15.07 7.90 -11.76
N LEU A 145 -14.84 8.31 -10.51
CA LEU A 145 -15.37 9.59 -10.02
C LEU A 145 -14.72 10.74 -10.80
N ASN A 146 -15.58 11.65 -11.28
CA ASN A 146 -15.09 12.87 -11.91
C ASN A 146 -14.66 13.88 -10.84
N ILE A 147 -13.39 13.84 -10.45
CA ILE A 147 -12.81 14.73 -9.45
C ILE A 147 -12.71 16.19 -9.91
N ASN A 148 -12.95 16.48 -11.20
CA ASN A 148 -12.92 17.82 -11.78
C ASN A 148 -14.30 18.53 -11.73
N GLU A 149 -15.34 17.88 -11.25
CA GLU A 149 -16.64 18.51 -11.03
C GLU A 149 -16.65 19.25 -9.69
N ALA A 150 -17.35 20.40 -9.68
CA ALA A 150 -17.56 21.19 -8.46
C ALA A 150 -18.65 20.56 -7.56
N LYS A 151 -18.50 19.26 -7.28
CA LYS A 151 -19.36 18.48 -6.39
C LYS A 151 -18.54 17.87 -5.27
N GLY A 152 -19.14 17.80 -4.08
CA GLY A 152 -18.57 17.04 -2.97
C GLY A 152 -18.85 15.56 -3.17
N ASN A 153 -17.78 14.75 -3.20
CA ASN A 153 -17.89 13.29 -3.22
C ASN A 153 -17.29 12.74 -1.92
N MET A 154 -18.04 11.86 -1.24
CA MET A 154 -17.55 11.16 -0.07
C MET A 154 -17.17 9.74 -0.47
N LEU A 155 -15.96 9.33 -0.10
CA LEU A 155 -15.45 8.00 -0.31
C LEU A 155 -15.14 7.37 1.05
N VAL A 156 -15.55 6.12 1.21
CA VAL A 156 -15.21 5.28 2.36
C VAL A 156 -14.40 4.10 1.84
N ASP A 157 -13.15 4.03 2.24
CA ASP A 157 -12.23 2.95 1.90
C ASP A 157 -12.04 2.06 3.13
N ILE A 158 -12.34 0.77 2.98
CA ILE A 158 -12.31 -0.21 4.07
C ILE A 158 -11.26 -1.26 3.73
N GLY A 159 -10.08 -1.08 4.29
CA GLY A 159 -8.96 -2.01 4.15
C GLY A 159 -8.92 -3.12 5.21
N GLY A 160 -7.85 -3.91 5.20
CA GLY A 160 -7.62 -5.01 6.15
C GLY A 160 -7.26 -4.56 7.57
N GLY A 161 -6.70 -3.36 7.74
CA GLY A 161 -6.29 -2.79 9.03
C GLY A 161 -6.78 -1.37 9.27
N THR A 162 -7.25 -0.67 8.23
CA THR A 162 -7.68 0.73 8.30
C THR A 162 -9.00 0.96 7.60
N THR A 163 -9.71 2.00 8.05
CA THR A 163 -10.86 2.55 7.33
C THR A 163 -10.62 4.04 7.13
N GLU A 164 -10.59 4.49 5.90
CA GLU A 164 -10.43 5.89 5.54
C GLU A 164 -11.74 6.49 5.02
N ILE A 165 -12.07 7.67 5.50
CA ILE A 165 -13.22 8.45 5.03
C ILE A 165 -12.68 9.77 4.49
N ALA A 166 -12.89 10.02 3.21
CA ALA A 166 -12.46 11.24 2.55
C ALA A 166 -13.63 11.94 1.86
N VAL A 167 -13.68 13.26 2.01
CA VAL A 167 -14.57 14.11 1.22
C VAL A 167 -13.71 14.91 0.25
N MET A 168 -13.99 14.77 -1.03
CA MET A 168 -13.24 15.39 -2.11
C MET A 168 -14.14 16.39 -2.84
N SER A 169 -13.61 17.59 -3.12
CA SER A 169 -14.26 18.61 -3.95
C SER A 169 -13.18 19.45 -4.61
N ILE A 170 -13.39 19.84 -5.87
CA ILE A 170 -12.47 20.73 -6.59
C ILE A 170 -12.39 22.13 -5.96
N LEU A 171 -13.43 22.57 -5.28
CA LEU A 171 -13.52 23.91 -4.66
C LEU A 171 -12.94 23.98 -3.26
N ALA A 172 -12.61 22.83 -2.68
CA ALA A 172 -12.10 22.74 -1.34
C ALA A 172 -10.88 21.83 -1.35
N GLU A 173 -9.73 22.43 -1.20
CA GLU A 173 -8.54 21.69 -0.78
C GLU A 173 -8.91 20.83 0.41
N TRP A 174 -9.09 19.52 0.20
CA TRP A 174 -9.25 18.49 1.25
C TRP A 174 -10.04 18.93 2.50
N LEU A 175 -11.37 18.98 2.42
CA LEU A 175 -12.22 19.53 3.48
C LEU A 175 -12.33 18.69 4.75
N SER A 176 -12.08 17.41 4.71
CA SER A 176 -12.10 16.60 5.94
C SER A 176 -11.36 15.29 5.76
N ARG A 177 -10.42 15.08 6.65
CA ARG A 177 -9.68 13.84 6.83
C ARG A 177 -10.05 13.26 8.19
N ARG A 178 -10.65 12.09 8.21
CA ARG A 178 -10.75 11.34 9.46
C ARG A 178 -10.20 9.93 9.17
N VAL A 179 -9.02 9.66 9.68
CA VAL A 179 -8.48 8.30 9.79
C VAL A 179 -8.90 7.79 11.16
N SER A 180 -9.62 6.69 11.20
CA SER A 180 -9.83 5.95 12.44
C SER A 180 -9.26 4.56 12.24
N ALA A 181 -8.16 4.26 12.95
CA ALA A 181 -7.74 2.90 13.16
C ALA A 181 -8.83 2.21 14.00
N TRP A 182 -9.49 1.22 13.42
CA TRP A 182 -10.46 0.40 14.14
C TRP A 182 -9.91 -1.00 14.22
N PRO A 183 -9.68 -1.54 15.44
CA PRO A 183 -9.25 -2.91 15.58
C PRO A 183 -10.35 -3.83 15.05
N GLU A 184 -9.96 -4.73 14.15
CA GLU A 184 -10.74 -5.87 13.63
C GLU A 184 -12.28 -5.77 13.76
N MET A 185 -12.91 -4.97 12.93
CA MET A 185 -14.36 -5.10 12.75
C MET A 185 -14.64 -5.86 11.46
N SER A 186 -15.20 -7.06 11.59
CA SER A 186 -15.71 -7.82 10.46
C SER A 186 -16.68 -6.95 9.65
N SER A 187 -16.65 -7.06 8.32
CA SER A 187 -17.49 -6.31 7.36
C SER A 187 -18.99 -6.28 7.74
N GLN A 188 -19.47 -7.27 8.49
CA GLN A 188 -20.84 -7.34 9.01
C GLN A 188 -21.17 -6.32 10.11
N ARG A 189 -20.18 -5.84 10.88
CA ARG A 189 -20.41 -4.84 11.94
C ARG A 189 -20.46 -3.41 11.38
N ILE A 190 -19.71 -3.15 10.32
CA ILE A 190 -19.69 -1.84 9.63
C ILE A 190 -21.02 -1.58 8.95
N SER A 191 -21.60 -2.58 8.24
CA SER A 191 -22.90 -2.45 7.59
C SER A 191 -24.04 -2.13 8.58
N ARG A 192 -24.00 -2.68 9.79
CA ARG A 192 -25.01 -2.40 10.83
C ARG A 192 -24.96 -0.97 11.36
N ASN A 193 -23.77 -0.39 11.53
CA ASN A 193 -23.61 0.96 12.06
C ASN A 193 -23.91 2.05 11.02
N ILE A 194 -23.61 1.82 9.74
CA ILE A 194 -23.94 2.75 8.65
C ILE A 194 -25.47 2.79 8.46
N CYS A 195 -26.16 1.65 8.49
CA CYS A 195 -27.61 1.60 8.39
C CYS A 195 -28.33 2.23 9.60
N ALA A 196 -27.75 2.19 10.81
CA ALA A 196 -28.35 2.80 12.00
C ALA A 196 -28.31 4.33 12.00
N HIS A 197 -27.38 4.96 11.29
CA HIS A 197 -27.28 6.42 11.20
C HIS A 197 -28.04 7.04 10.01
N SER A 198 -28.40 6.26 8.99
CA SER A 198 -29.17 6.76 7.83
C SER A 198 -30.69 6.87 8.07
N THR A 199 -31.18 6.38 9.22
CA THR A 199 -32.60 6.41 9.58
C THR A 199 -32.98 7.53 10.58
N MET A 200 -32.06 8.45 10.89
CA MET A 200 -32.29 9.61 11.77
C MET A 200 -32.17 10.95 11.02
N SER A 201 -32.88 11.11 9.90
CA SER A 201 -33.11 12.43 9.27
C SER A 201 -34.48 12.47 8.62
#